data_dc28c4e29cd03129bf65dec692e27937
#
_entry.id   dc28c4e29cd03129bf65dec692e27937
#
_cell.length_a   1.000
_cell.length_b   1.000
_cell.length_c   1.000
_cell.angle_alpha   90.00
_cell.angle_beta   90.00
_cell.angle_gamma   90.00
#
_symmetry.space_group_name_H-M   'P 1'
#
loop_
_entity.id
_entity.type
_entity.pdbx_description
1 polymer ?
#
loop_
_entity_poly.entity_id
_entity_poly.type
_entity_poly.pdbx_seq_one_letter_code
_entity_poly.pdbx_strand_id
1 'polypeptide(L)'
;MSRKVFISFLGFSNYGECIYTKDNYKSSSVRFIQEATLDYLCQTENWTEKDAAYILLTKGAEEKNWVCDGHKDFTTHETIKCEGLESRLKKMNLPFGVDVIRQLPDGNNETEIWEIFERVYQVLEDGDELYFDLTHGFRYLPMLVMVLINYSKFLKNTSVKSITYGNYESRNRTTNEAPIIDLLPLSSLQDWTFAAGQFLDSGSVQRL
;
A
#
# COMPACT_ATOMS: atom_id res chain seq x y z
N MET A 1 -13.37 10.41 16.03
CA MET A 1 -12.07 9.93 15.55
C MET A 1 -12.27 9.57 14.08
N SER A 2 -11.39 10.03 13.21
CA SER A 2 -11.34 9.70 11.80
C SER A 2 -11.09 8.19 11.62
N ARG A 3 -11.61 7.60 10.53
CA ARG A 3 -11.34 6.21 10.15
C ARG A 3 -9.94 6.13 9.53
N LYS A 4 -9.15 5.15 9.95
CA LYS A 4 -7.87 4.83 9.32
C LYS A 4 -8.08 3.83 8.19
N VAL A 5 -7.44 4.09 7.06
CA VAL A 5 -7.57 3.27 5.86
C VAL A 5 -6.19 2.91 5.32
N PHE A 6 -5.84 1.63 5.39
CA PHE A 6 -4.63 1.10 4.76
C PHE A 6 -4.94 0.63 3.34
N ILE A 7 -4.10 0.99 2.40
CA ILE A 7 -4.25 0.65 0.97
C ILE A 7 -2.93 0.11 0.44
N SER A 8 -2.96 -1.10 -0.11
CA SER A 8 -1.78 -1.72 -0.72
C SER A 8 -2.15 -2.52 -1.96
N PHE A 9 -1.28 -2.47 -2.97
CA PHE A 9 -1.36 -3.32 -4.15
C PHE A 9 -0.60 -4.62 -3.92
N LEU A 10 -1.20 -5.74 -4.27
CA LEU A 10 -0.51 -7.01 -4.30
C LEU A 10 0.01 -7.27 -5.72
N GLY A 11 1.31 -7.50 -5.86
CA GLY A 11 1.89 -7.88 -7.13
C GLY A 11 1.75 -9.39 -7.41
N PHE A 12 2.19 -9.81 -8.60
CA PHE A 12 2.08 -11.21 -9.05
C PHE A 12 3.44 -11.93 -9.16
N SER A 13 4.53 -11.30 -8.69
CA SER A 13 5.87 -11.91 -8.68
C SER A 13 5.99 -12.99 -7.60
N ASN A 14 6.92 -13.93 -7.80
CA ASN A 14 7.24 -14.90 -6.77
C ASN A 14 8.15 -14.27 -5.72
N TYR A 15 7.55 -13.82 -4.62
CA TYR A 15 8.27 -13.13 -3.54
C TYR A 15 9.00 -14.12 -2.64
N GLY A 16 10.24 -13.78 -2.28
CA GLY A 16 10.99 -14.47 -1.24
C GLY A 16 10.64 -13.94 0.15
N GLU A 17 10.89 -14.75 1.17
CA GLU A 17 10.77 -14.29 2.55
C GLU A 17 11.85 -13.26 2.88
N CYS A 18 11.47 -12.28 3.71
CA CYS A 18 12.34 -11.21 4.15
C CYS A 18 11.92 -10.72 5.55
N ILE A 19 12.87 -10.17 6.29
CA ILE A 19 12.63 -9.45 7.55
C ILE A 19 12.63 -7.97 7.23
N TYR A 20 11.53 -7.28 7.49
CA TYR A 20 11.46 -5.85 7.25
C TYR A 20 11.74 -5.05 8.52
N THR A 21 12.48 -3.95 8.37
CA THR A 21 12.89 -3.09 9.49
C THR A 21 12.49 -1.64 9.25
N LYS A 22 12.02 -0.95 10.30
CA LYS A 22 11.77 0.48 10.30
C LYS A 22 11.98 1.05 11.70
N ASP A 23 12.89 2.00 11.87
CA ASP A 23 13.26 2.55 13.16
C ASP A 23 13.68 1.43 14.16
N ASN A 24 12.93 1.27 15.25
CA ASN A 24 13.15 0.19 16.23
C ASN A 24 12.29 -1.06 15.94
N TYR A 25 11.47 -1.03 14.89
CA TYR A 25 10.63 -2.16 14.49
C TYR A 25 11.42 -3.16 13.65
N LYS A 26 11.16 -4.43 13.90
CA LYS A 26 11.67 -5.55 13.11
C LYS A 26 10.58 -6.62 13.02
N SER A 27 10.18 -6.95 11.79
CA SER A 27 9.17 -7.99 11.56
C SER A 27 9.73 -9.39 11.82
N SER A 28 8.85 -10.37 11.93
CA SER A 28 9.21 -11.77 11.64
C SER A 28 9.63 -11.93 10.18
N SER A 29 10.12 -13.12 9.79
CA SER A 29 10.33 -13.43 8.37
C SER A 29 8.97 -13.56 7.70
N VAL A 30 8.68 -12.68 6.75
CA VAL A 30 7.39 -12.63 6.02
C VAL A 30 7.62 -12.69 4.52
N ARG A 31 6.67 -13.26 3.81
CA ARG A 31 6.70 -13.34 2.35
C ARG A 31 6.16 -12.07 1.69
N PHE A 32 5.16 -11.44 2.30
CA PHE A 32 4.51 -10.26 1.78
C PHE A 32 4.76 -9.06 2.68
N ILE A 33 5.17 -7.95 2.09
CA ILE A 33 5.41 -6.70 2.83
C ILE A 33 4.18 -6.23 3.61
N GLN A 34 2.98 -6.53 3.11
CA GLN A 34 1.72 -6.18 3.77
C GLN A 34 1.63 -6.74 5.19
N GLU A 35 2.17 -7.95 5.41
CA GLU A 35 2.26 -8.54 6.75
C GLU A 35 3.11 -7.65 7.69
N ALA A 36 4.30 -7.25 7.24
CA ALA A 36 5.20 -6.41 8.05
C ALA A 36 4.65 -4.99 8.25
N THR A 37 4.08 -4.38 7.20
CA THR A 37 3.56 -3.01 7.29
C THR A 37 2.34 -2.93 8.20
N LEU A 38 1.40 -3.88 8.09
CA LEU A 38 0.22 -3.92 8.96
C LEU A 38 0.60 -4.21 10.42
N ASP A 39 1.54 -5.13 10.65
CA ASP A 39 2.07 -5.41 11.99
C ASP A 39 2.73 -4.16 12.60
N TYR A 40 3.59 -3.46 11.83
CA TYR A 40 4.19 -2.20 12.25
C TYR A 40 3.15 -1.15 12.64
N LEU A 41 2.15 -0.93 11.78
CA LEU A 41 1.09 0.05 12.01
C LEU A 41 0.26 -0.28 13.26
N CYS A 42 -0.08 -1.55 13.47
CA CYS A 42 -0.81 -1.99 14.66
C CYS A 42 -0.01 -1.86 15.96
N GLN A 43 1.33 -1.92 15.88
CA GLN A 43 2.20 -1.71 17.05
C GLN A 43 2.44 -0.23 17.36
N THR A 44 2.42 0.63 16.36
CA THR A 44 2.75 2.05 16.52
C THR A 44 1.53 2.95 16.68
N GLU A 45 0.37 2.49 16.27
CA GLU A 45 -0.87 3.26 16.30
C GLU A 45 -2.04 2.44 16.81
N ASN A 46 -3.02 3.12 17.39
CA ASN A 46 -4.24 2.47 17.87
C ASN A 46 -5.22 2.27 16.70
N TRP A 47 -5.26 1.07 16.14
CA TRP A 47 -6.24 0.64 15.14
C TRP A 47 -7.42 -0.05 15.80
N THR A 48 -8.62 0.11 15.24
CA THR A 48 -9.88 -0.34 15.82
C THR A 48 -10.76 -1.01 14.75
N GLU A 49 -11.86 -1.63 15.15
CA GLU A 49 -12.85 -2.24 14.26
C GLU A 49 -13.50 -1.28 13.24
N LYS A 50 -13.38 0.04 13.45
CA LYS A 50 -13.88 1.06 12.52
C LYS A 50 -12.95 1.32 11.35
N ASP A 51 -11.70 0.93 11.50
CA ASP A 51 -10.66 1.12 10.51
C ASP A 51 -10.73 0.00 9.45
N ALA A 52 -10.05 0.17 8.33
CA ALA A 52 -10.10 -0.79 7.24
C ALA A 52 -8.75 -0.94 6.54
N ALA A 53 -8.49 -2.12 5.99
CA ALA A 53 -7.42 -2.35 5.04
C ALA A 53 -7.99 -2.81 3.70
N TYR A 54 -7.53 -2.23 2.61
CA TYR A 54 -7.90 -2.61 1.25
C TYR A 54 -6.68 -3.18 0.51
N ILE A 55 -6.78 -4.44 0.11
CA ILE A 55 -5.76 -5.08 -0.74
C ILE A 55 -6.28 -5.09 -2.18
N LEU A 56 -5.50 -4.50 -3.07
CA LEU A 56 -5.84 -4.31 -4.46
C LEU A 56 -5.25 -5.43 -5.30
N LEU A 57 -6.10 -6.15 -6.03
CA LEU A 57 -5.72 -7.33 -6.78
C LEU A 57 -6.07 -7.21 -8.26
N THR A 58 -5.08 -7.39 -9.12
CA THR A 58 -5.33 -7.84 -10.48
C THR A 58 -5.63 -9.34 -10.50
N LYS A 59 -6.16 -9.87 -11.61
CA LYS A 59 -6.38 -11.30 -11.77
C LYS A 59 -5.09 -12.12 -11.51
N GLY A 60 -3.97 -11.66 -12.07
CA GLY A 60 -2.68 -12.35 -11.88
C GLY A 60 -2.19 -12.33 -10.43
N ALA A 61 -2.40 -11.24 -9.70
CA ALA A 61 -2.05 -11.14 -8.28
C ALA A 61 -2.94 -12.03 -7.41
N GLU A 62 -4.23 -12.10 -7.73
CA GLU A 62 -5.18 -12.96 -7.02
C GLU A 62 -4.79 -14.45 -7.14
N GLU A 63 -4.56 -14.92 -8.36
CA GLU A 63 -4.20 -16.33 -8.62
C GLU A 63 -2.84 -16.72 -8.02
N LYS A 64 -1.84 -15.82 -8.11
CA LYS A 64 -0.47 -16.18 -7.74
C LYS A 64 -0.09 -15.90 -6.29
N ASN A 65 -0.66 -14.85 -5.67
CA ASN A 65 -0.20 -14.40 -4.37
C ASN A 65 -1.31 -14.24 -3.32
N TRP A 66 -2.56 -13.98 -3.74
CA TRP A 66 -3.65 -13.94 -2.78
C TRP A 66 -4.02 -15.36 -2.33
N VAL A 67 -4.26 -16.26 -3.27
CA VAL A 67 -4.55 -17.68 -3.03
C VAL A 67 -3.28 -18.54 -3.00
N CYS A 68 -2.25 -18.14 -3.75
CA CYS A 68 -0.93 -18.77 -3.88
C CYS A 68 -0.95 -20.17 -4.52
N ASP A 69 -1.60 -20.29 -5.65
CA ASP A 69 -1.69 -21.55 -6.43
C ASP A 69 -1.16 -21.44 -7.88
N GLY A 70 -0.65 -20.27 -8.27
CA GLY A 70 -0.28 -19.96 -9.65
C GLY A 70 1.23 -19.90 -9.93
N HIS A 71 2.11 -20.01 -8.94
CA HIS A 71 3.55 -20.03 -9.18
C HIS A 71 4.02 -21.41 -9.60
N LYS A 72 4.93 -21.44 -10.59
CA LYS A 72 5.57 -22.68 -11.05
C LYS A 72 7.07 -22.59 -10.85
N ASP A 73 7.67 -23.71 -10.46
CA ASP A 73 9.12 -23.85 -10.45
C ASP A 73 9.67 -23.71 -11.87
N PHE A 74 10.75 -22.95 -12.02
CA PHE A 74 11.33 -22.66 -13.34
C PHE A 74 11.90 -23.91 -14.01
N THR A 75 12.39 -24.87 -13.23
CA THR A 75 13.08 -26.07 -13.73
C THR A 75 12.13 -27.25 -13.90
N THR A 76 11.29 -27.50 -12.89
CA THR A 76 10.40 -28.66 -12.87
C THR A 76 9.02 -28.37 -13.46
N HIS A 77 8.66 -27.10 -13.66
CA HIS A 77 7.33 -26.64 -14.08
C HIS A 77 6.17 -27.06 -13.14
N GLU A 78 6.49 -27.62 -11.98
CA GLU A 78 5.50 -27.97 -10.97
C GLU A 78 5.00 -26.73 -10.23
N THR A 79 3.74 -26.80 -9.76
CA THR A 79 3.16 -25.73 -8.97
C THR A 79 3.82 -25.66 -7.61
N ILE A 80 4.35 -24.48 -7.27
CA ILE A 80 4.93 -24.21 -5.96
C ILE A 80 3.79 -24.06 -4.96
N LYS A 81 3.73 -24.98 -3.99
CA LYS A 81 2.78 -24.86 -2.88
C LYS A 81 3.27 -23.80 -1.92
N CYS A 82 2.49 -22.74 -1.78
CA CYS A 82 2.78 -21.66 -0.84
C CYS A 82 1.49 -21.17 -0.17
N GLU A 83 1.65 -20.50 0.96
CA GLU A 83 0.53 -19.88 1.65
C GLU A 83 0.32 -18.47 1.10
N GLY A 84 -0.89 -18.19 0.59
CA GLY A 84 -1.26 -16.89 0.06
C GLY A 84 -1.46 -15.82 1.14
N LEU A 85 -1.45 -14.56 0.73
CA LEU A 85 -1.59 -13.43 1.63
C LEU A 85 -2.92 -13.47 2.40
N GLU A 86 -4.02 -13.92 1.80
CA GLU A 86 -5.31 -14.07 2.46
C GLU A 86 -5.22 -14.89 3.75
N SER A 87 -4.62 -16.08 3.66
CA SER A 87 -4.47 -16.97 4.79
C SER A 87 -3.55 -16.39 5.87
N ARG A 88 -2.48 -15.72 5.44
CA ARG A 88 -1.52 -15.08 6.35
C ARG A 88 -2.14 -13.91 7.11
N LEU A 89 -2.88 -13.03 6.44
CA LEU A 89 -3.57 -11.91 7.09
C LEU A 89 -4.64 -12.38 8.08
N LYS A 90 -5.38 -13.46 7.78
CA LYS A 90 -6.33 -14.06 8.72
C LYS A 90 -5.67 -14.54 10.03
N LYS A 91 -4.42 -14.99 9.98
CA LYS A 91 -3.65 -15.43 11.15
C LYS A 91 -3.13 -14.26 12.01
N MET A 92 -3.04 -13.07 11.46
CA MET A 92 -2.52 -11.90 12.18
C MET A 92 -3.49 -11.38 13.24
N ASN A 93 -4.79 -11.80 13.22
CA ASN A 93 -5.81 -11.31 14.15
C ASN A 93 -5.86 -9.78 14.24
N LEU A 94 -5.89 -9.12 13.08
CA LEU A 94 -5.95 -7.66 12.99
C LEU A 94 -7.23 -7.13 13.66
N PRO A 95 -7.19 -5.95 14.31
CA PRO A 95 -8.35 -5.39 15.00
C PRO A 95 -9.43 -4.83 14.06
N PHE A 96 -9.20 -4.82 12.76
CA PHE A 96 -10.08 -4.30 11.71
C PHE A 96 -10.25 -5.30 10.57
N GLY A 97 -11.24 -5.03 9.70
CA GLY A 97 -11.50 -5.83 8.51
C GLY A 97 -10.45 -5.62 7.40
N VAL A 98 -10.13 -6.70 6.69
CA VAL A 98 -9.33 -6.65 5.46
C VAL A 98 -10.26 -6.95 4.29
N ASP A 99 -10.52 -5.93 3.49
CA ASP A 99 -11.31 -6.02 2.27
C ASP A 99 -10.42 -6.13 1.04
N VAL A 100 -10.98 -6.66 -0.05
CA VAL A 100 -10.24 -6.90 -1.27
C VAL A 100 -10.94 -6.25 -2.46
N ILE A 101 -10.22 -5.39 -3.17
CA ILE A 101 -10.68 -4.86 -4.45
C ILE A 101 -10.16 -5.77 -5.56
N ARG A 102 -11.03 -6.69 -6.00
CA ARG A 102 -10.67 -7.75 -6.96
C ARG A 102 -10.81 -7.31 -8.41
N GLN A 103 -10.16 -8.06 -9.30
CA GLN A 103 -10.29 -7.90 -10.75
C GLN A 103 -9.99 -6.47 -11.22
N LEU A 104 -9.00 -5.84 -10.60
CA LEU A 104 -8.48 -4.59 -11.14
C LEU A 104 -7.80 -4.87 -12.48
N PRO A 105 -7.96 -3.99 -13.47
CA PRO A 105 -7.22 -4.10 -14.72
C PRO A 105 -5.72 -3.90 -14.49
N ASP A 106 -4.91 -4.32 -15.45
CA ASP A 106 -3.46 -4.19 -15.36
C ASP A 106 -2.94 -2.76 -15.68
N GLY A 107 -3.84 -1.84 -16.11
CA GLY A 107 -3.48 -0.47 -16.45
C GLY A 107 -2.71 -0.33 -17.75
N ASN A 108 -3.08 -1.12 -18.75
CA ASN A 108 -2.44 -1.13 -20.07
C ASN A 108 -2.80 0.08 -20.95
N ASN A 109 -3.79 0.84 -20.56
CA ASN A 109 -4.27 2.05 -21.24
C ASN A 109 -4.88 3.04 -20.24
N GLU A 110 -5.17 4.26 -20.73
CA GLU A 110 -5.70 5.34 -19.88
C GLU A 110 -7.03 4.97 -19.22
N THR A 111 -7.93 4.31 -19.93
CA THR A 111 -9.23 3.91 -19.40
C THR A 111 -9.09 2.98 -18.20
N GLU A 112 -8.20 2.00 -18.29
CA GLU A 112 -7.90 1.08 -17.20
C GLU A 112 -7.27 1.80 -15.98
N ILE A 113 -6.40 2.77 -16.23
CA ILE A 113 -5.77 3.58 -15.16
C ILE A 113 -6.84 4.40 -14.44
N TRP A 114 -7.78 5.02 -15.19
CA TRP A 114 -8.91 5.73 -14.60
C TRP A 114 -9.85 4.80 -13.82
N GLU A 115 -10.11 3.59 -14.30
CA GLU A 115 -10.92 2.60 -13.57
C GLU A 115 -10.26 2.26 -12.23
N ILE A 116 -8.94 2.03 -12.20
CA ILE A 116 -8.21 1.77 -10.94
C ILE A 116 -8.36 2.96 -9.99
N PHE A 117 -8.16 4.18 -10.49
CA PHE A 117 -8.33 5.40 -9.69
C PHE A 117 -9.72 5.48 -9.06
N GLU A 118 -10.78 5.33 -9.88
CA GLU A 118 -12.16 5.42 -9.42
C GLU A 118 -12.48 4.35 -8.36
N ARG A 119 -12.06 3.12 -8.59
CA ARG A 119 -12.32 2.02 -7.65
C ARG A 119 -11.62 2.20 -6.30
N VAL A 120 -10.42 2.77 -6.29
CA VAL A 120 -9.74 3.13 -5.03
C VAL A 120 -10.39 4.35 -4.39
N TYR A 121 -10.76 5.36 -5.17
CA TYR A 121 -11.43 6.55 -4.65
C TYR A 121 -12.79 6.26 -4.02
N GLN A 122 -13.55 5.29 -4.56
CA GLN A 122 -14.88 4.91 -4.07
C GLN A 122 -14.88 4.34 -2.66
N VAL A 123 -13.80 3.69 -2.21
CA VAL A 123 -13.71 3.09 -0.87
C VAL A 123 -13.32 4.10 0.22
N LEU A 124 -12.89 5.30 -0.17
CA LEU A 124 -12.56 6.37 0.77
C LEU A 124 -13.81 7.11 1.24
N GLU A 125 -13.80 7.53 2.51
CA GLU A 125 -14.85 8.32 3.13
C GLU A 125 -14.32 9.72 3.52
N ASP A 126 -15.25 10.63 3.84
CA ASP A 126 -14.89 11.98 4.27
C ASP A 126 -14.12 11.95 5.59
N GLY A 127 -12.97 12.61 5.62
CA GLY A 127 -12.12 12.71 6.80
C GLY A 127 -11.24 11.49 7.08
N ASP A 128 -11.12 10.53 6.15
CA ASP A 128 -10.24 9.36 6.32
C ASP A 128 -8.77 9.74 6.53
N GLU A 129 -8.11 8.97 7.37
CA GLU A 129 -6.65 8.95 7.53
C GLU A 129 -6.04 7.83 6.69
N LEU A 130 -5.23 8.20 5.69
CA LEU A 130 -4.76 7.27 4.65
C LEU A 130 -3.34 6.78 4.93
N TYR A 131 -3.15 5.49 4.79
CA TYR A 131 -1.88 4.76 4.92
C TYR A 131 -1.66 3.95 3.65
N PHE A 132 -0.64 4.28 2.88
CA PHE A 132 -0.31 3.60 1.64
C PHE A 132 0.94 2.74 1.77
N ASP A 133 0.88 1.54 1.19
CA ASP A 133 2.06 0.75 0.87
C ASP A 133 2.20 0.66 -0.67
N LEU A 134 3.31 1.18 -1.18
CA LEU A 134 3.62 1.28 -2.61
C LEU A 134 4.71 0.29 -3.05
N THR A 135 4.95 -0.75 -2.27
CA THR A 135 6.05 -1.70 -2.53
C THR A 135 5.83 -2.50 -3.80
N HIS A 136 4.60 -2.94 -4.03
CA HIS A 136 4.26 -3.78 -5.16
C HIS A 136 3.30 -3.06 -6.12
N GLY A 137 3.37 -3.45 -7.38
CA GLY A 137 2.46 -2.97 -8.39
C GLY A 137 3.15 -2.42 -9.63
N PHE A 138 2.39 -1.78 -10.47
CA PHE A 138 2.86 -1.21 -11.74
C PHE A 138 3.62 0.10 -11.52
N ARG A 139 4.54 0.42 -12.42
CA ARG A 139 5.41 1.61 -12.32
C ARG A 139 4.67 2.95 -12.28
N TYR A 140 3.44 3.02 -12.81
CA TYR A 140 2.60 4.22 -12.78
C TYR A 140 1.87 4.42 -11.45
N LEU A 141 1.76 3.39 -10.60
CA LEU A 141 0.98 3.45 -9.35
C LEU A 141 1.42 4.55 -8.40
N PRO A 142 2.72 4.83 -8.18
CA PRO A 142 3.11 5.94 -7.32
C PRO A 142 2.57 7.28 -7.81
N MET A 143 2.55 7.51 -9.14
CA MET A 143 1.95 8.73 -9.71
C MET A 143 0.44 8.75 -9.51
N LEU A 144 -0.25 7.65 -9.76
CA LEU A 144 -1.68 7.54 -9.56
C LEU A 144 -2.06 7.79 -8.10
N VAL A 145 -1.31 7.23 -7.15
CA VAL A 145 -1.54 7.45 -5.71
C VAL A 145 -1.33 8.91 -5.33
N MET A 146 -0.30 9.59 -5.87
CA MET A 146 -0.11 11.02 -5.62
C MET A 146 -1.28 11.87 -6.12
N VAL A 147 -1.83 11.54 -7.30
CA VAL A 147 -3.04 12.22 -7.82
C VAL A 147 -4.26 11.90 -6.93
N LEU A 148 -4.43 10.63 -6.53
CA LEU A 148 -5.52 10.20 -5.65
C LEU A 148 -5.48 10.93 -4.30
N ILE A 149 -4.29 11.04 -3.70
CA ILE A 149 -4.06 11.76 -2.44
C ILE A 149 -4.53 13.21 -2.56
N ASN A 150 -4.06 13.93 -3.58
CA ASN A 150 -4.43 15.34 -3.76
C ASN A 150 -5.93 15.52 -4.02
N TYR A 151 -6.50 14.65 -4.85
CA TYR A 151 -7.91 14.68 -5.17
C TYR A 151 -8.79 14.37 -3.97
N SER A 152 -8.44 13.35 -3.16
CA SER A 152 -9.19 12.98 -1.97
C SER A 152 -9.02 13.99 -0.82
N LYS A 153 -7.85 14.60 -0.64
CA LYS A 153 -7.67 15.71 0.28
C LYS A 153 -8.66 16.85 0.00
N PHE A 154 -8.82 17.20 -1.29
CA PHE A 154 -9.67 18.31 -1.69
C PHE A 154 -11.16 17.96 -1.59
N LEU A 155 -11.60 16.79 -2.03
CA LEU A 155 -13.01 16.44 -2.14
C LEU A 155 -13.59 15.68 -0.93
N LYS A 156 -12.73 14.98 -0.18
CA LYS A 156 -13.14 14.15 0.97
C LYS A 156 -12.41 14.51 2.26
N ASN A 157 -11.73 15.65 2.32
CA ASN A 157 -11.00 16.11 3.51
C ASN A 157 -10.08 15.03 4.11
N THR A 158 -9.55 14.12 3.28
CA THR A 158 -8.68 13.06 3.77
C THR A 158 -7.32 13.60 4.19
N SER A 159 -6.63 12.89 5.06
CA SER A 159 -5.26 13.20 5.45
C SER A 159 -4.36 11.99 5.27
N VAL A 160 -3.17 12.17 4.71
CA VAL A 160 -2.19 11.08 4.55
C VAL A 160 -1.29 11.03 5.76
N LYS A 161 -1.21 9.87 6.38
CA LYS A 161 -0.41 9.62 7.59
C LYS A 161 0.85 8.80 7.29
N SER A 162 0.81 7.95 6.28
CA SER A 162 1.95 7.11 5.92
C SER A 162 1.94 6.78 4.43
N ILE A 163 3.12 6.81 3.82
CA ILE A 163 3.37 6.24 2.49
C ILE A 163 4.65 5.43 2.63
N THR A 164 4.55 4.11 2.54
CA THR A 164 5.67 3.21 2.75
C THR A 164 6.10 2.50 1.47
N TYR A 165 7.38 2.14 1.44
CA TYR A 165 8.00 1.33 0.41
C TYR A 165 8.97 0.33 1.05
N GLY A 166 8.69 -0.95 0.94
CA GLY A 166 9.59 -2.01 1.39
C GLY A 166 10.67 -2.28 0.36
N ASN A 167 11.90 -1.82 0.64
CA ASN A 167 13.00 -1.89 -0.31
C ASN A 167 13.72 -3.26 -0.27
N TYR A 168 13.06 -4.29 -0.78
CA TYR A 168 13.59 -5.66 -0.85
C TYR A 168 14.93 -5.74 -1.60
N GLU A 169 15.13 -4.93 -2.63
CA GLU A 169 16.36 -4.96 -3.45
C GLU A 169 17.60 -4.54 -2.65
N SER A 170 17.44 -3.67 -1.65
CA SER A 170 18.53 -3.22 -0.79
C SER A 170 18.77 -4.11 0.45
N ARG A 171 18.09 -5.29 0.51
CA ARG A 171 18.21 -6.16 1.67
C ARG A 171 19.66 -6.60 1.93
N ASN A 172 20.02 -6.69 3.18
CA ASN A 172 21.24 -7.34 3.60
C ASN A 172 21.12 -8.85 3.35
N ARG A 173 21.94 -9.40 2.45
CA ARG A 173 21.86 -10.82 2.08
C ARG A 173 22.27 -11.78 3.18
N THR A 174 23.03 -11.30 4.18
CA THR A 174 23.48 -12.13 5.32
C THR A 174 22.38 -12.25 6.37
N THR A 175 21.73 -11.13 6.73
CA THR A 175 20.68 -11.08 7.76
C THR A 175 19.29 -11.23 7.18
N ASN A 176 19.14 -11.13 5.86
CA ASN A 176 17.87 -11.09 5.11
C ASN A 176 16.96 -9.96 5.55
N GLU A 177 17.53 -8.84 5.97
CA GLU A 177 16.82 -7.65 6.43
C GLU A 177 16.73 -6.59 5.34
N ALA A 178 15.52 -6.05 5.11
CA ALA A 178 15.24 -4.96 4.18
C ALA A 178 14.56 -3.78 4.91
N PRO A 179 14.89 -2.53 4.58
CA PRO A 179 14.25 -1.39 5.20
C PRO A 179 12.86 -1.12 4.62
N ILE A 180 11.94 -0.68 5.46
CA ILE A 180 10.73 0.03 5.05
C ILE A 180 11.06 1.52 5.00
N ILE A 181 10.98 2.10 3.82
CA ILE A 181 11.29 3.52 3.58
C ILE A 181 10.01 4.33 3.71
N ASP A 182 10.09 5.47 4.38
CA ASP A 182 9.01 6.45 4.47
C ASP A 182 9.08 7.43 3.28
N LEU A 183 8.02 7.47 2.50
CA LEU A 183 7.85 8.37 1.36
C LEU A 183 6.91 9.55 1.66
N LEU A 184 6.33 9.63 2.85
CA LEU A 184 5.44 10.72 3.26
C LEU A 184 6.08 12.12 3.10
N PRO A 185 7.40 12.32 3.36
CA PRO A 185 8.03 13.61 3.13
C PRO A 185 7.90 14.14 1.70
N LEU A 186 7.77 13.27 0.68
CA LEU A 186 7.56 13.68 -0.71
C LEU A 186 6.17 14.32 -0.91
N SER A 187 5.12 13.74 -0.29
CA SER A 187 3.78 14.33 -0.30
C SER A 187 3.75 15.66 0.44
N SER A 188 4.42 15.75 1.58
CA SER A 188 4.54 17.00 2.35
C SER A 188 5.26 18.09 1.57
N LEU A 189 6.32 17.76 0.84
CA LEU A 189 7.03 18.73 -0.02
C LEU A 189 6.12 19.26 -1.13
N GLN A 190 5.26 18.42 -1.70
CA GLN A 190 4.29 18.84 -2.71
C GLN A 190 3.26 19.80 -2.12
N ASP A 191 2.72 19.53 -0.92
CA ASP A 191 1.80 20.42 -0.22
C ASP A 191 2.44 21.82 0.03
N TRP A 192 3.71 21.84 0.46
CA TRP A 192 4.49 23.06 0.63
C TRP A 192 4.68 23.83 -0.68
N THR A 193 4.91 23.12 -1.78
CA THR A 193 5.09 23.73 -3.09
C THR A 193 3.80 24.41 -3.56
N PHE A 194 2.65 23.78 -3.37
CA PHE A 194 1.35 24.37 -3.68
C PHE A 194 1.05 25.59 -2.81
N ALA A 195 1.29 25.51 -1.50
CA ALA A 195 1.08 26.61 -0.58
C ALA A 195 1.97 27.83 -0.92
N ALA A 196 3.24 27.58 -1.26
CA ALA A 196 4.16 28.63 -1.68
C ALA A 196 3.72 29.28 -3.00
N GLY A 197 3.27 28.49 -3.98
CA GLY A 197 2.71 29.02 -5.24
C GLY A 197 1.49 29.91 -5.00
N GLN A 198 0.54 29.46 -4.23
CA GLN A 198 -0.64 30.25 -3.87
C GLN A 198 -0.29 31.56 -3.14
N PHE A 199 0.68 31.51 -2.23
CA PHE A 199 1.15 32.73 -1.54
C PHE A 199 1.75 33.74 -2.50
N LEU A 200 2.58 33.29 -3.44
CA LEU A 200 3.18 34.18 -4.46
C LEU A 200 2.13 34.81 -5.37
N ASP A 201 1.08 34.06 -5.72
CA ASP A 201 0.04 34.52 -6.65
C ASP A 201 -1.00 35.42 -5.98
N SER A 202 -1.38 35.13 -4.73
CA SER A 202 -2.50 35.80 -4.02
C SER A 202 -2.09 36.71 -2.85
N GLY A 203 -0.84 36.62 -2.40
CA GLY A 203 -0.36 37.28 -1.18
C GLY A 203 -0.99 36.75 0.11
N SER A 204 -1.75 35.66 0.05
CA SER A 204 -2.40 35.05 1.20
C SER A 204 -2.15 33.53 1.26
N VAL A 205 -1.95 33.00 2.48
CA VAL A 205 -1.88 31.56 2.71
C VAL A 205 -3.26 31.09 3.15
N GLN A 206 -3.98 30.38 2.29
CA GLN A 206 -5.11 29.57 2.71
C GLN A 206 -4.58 28.17 3.09
N ARG A 207 -5.06 27.61 4.22
CA ARG A 207 -4.73 26.22 4.58
C ARG A 207 -5.28 25.28 3.50
N LEU A 208 -4.40 24.50 2.91
CA LEU A 208 -4.74 23.32 2.12
C LEU A 208 -5.11 22.17 3.06
#